data_2cc30288cc8fabc9532e65de7f4f62cc
#
_entry.id   2cc30288cc8fabc9532e65de7f4f62cc
#
_cell.length_a   1.000
_cell.length_b   1.000
_cell.length_c   1.000
_cell.angle_alpha   90.00
_cell.angle_beta   90.00
_cell.angle_gamma   90.00
#
_symmetry.space_group_name_H-M   'P 1'
#
loop_
_entity.id
_entity.type
_entity.pdbx_description
1 polymer ?
#
loop_
_entity_poly.entity_id
_entity_poly.type
_entity_poly.pdbx_seq_one_letter_code
_entity_poly.pdbx_strand_id
1 'polypeptide(L)'
;MLLLYLMAELFPNQTRAIYVDHQLQQPSAMWGEQVQQHAQHLSIPVIIQKVQVDVGNLEQQARQARYQAYQQHLQSNEILVLAHHQQDQAETVLLRLFSGAGVNGLAAMQQVDIRQDMTIWRPFLDLSREQIAAWSAQIGFDYVTD
;
A
#
# COMPACT_ATOMS: atom_id res chain seq x y z
N MET A 1 -0.51 -9.11 0.64
CA MET A 1 -0.38 -10.20 -0.37
C MET A 1 -1.69 -10.47 -1.11
N LEU A 2 -2.86 -10.52 -0.43
CA LEU A 2 -4.17 -10.74 -1.09
C LEU A 2 -4.42 -9.82 -2.30
N LEU A 3 -4.17 -8.51 -2.14
CA LEU A 3 -4.35 -7.56 -3.24
C LEU A 3 -3.48 -7.90 -4.46
N LEU A 4 -2.21 -8.27 -4.24
CA LEU A 4 -1.30 -8.65 -5.32
C LEU A 4 -1.83 -9.85 -6.11
N TYR A 5 -2.32 -10.86 -5.40
CA TYR A 5 -2.93 -12.04 -6.01
C TYR A 5 -4.16 -11.68 -6.84
N LEU A 6 -5.09 -10.93 -6.25
CA LEU A 6 -6.32 -10.53 -6.94
C LEU A 6 -6.03 -9.66 -8.18
N MET A 7 -5.05 -8.77 -8.10
CA MET A 7 -4.65 -7.97 -9.25
C MET A 7 -4.03 -8.83 -10.35
N ALA A 8 -3.25 -9.86 -10.00
CA ALA A 8 -2.70 -10.81 -10.96
C ALA A 8 -3.78 -11.60 -11.71
N GLU A 9 -4.78 -12.07 -10.97
CA GLU A 9 -5.89 -12.86 -11.52
C GLU A 9 -6.85 -12.02 -12.38
N LEU A 10 -7.20 -10.83 -11.89
CA LEU A 10 -8.18 -9.97 -12.56
C LEU A 10 -7.58 -9.18 -13.73
N PHE A 11 -6.30 -8.83 -13.66
CA PHE A 11 -5.61 -8.00 -14.65
C PHE A 11 -4.28 -8.65 -15.07
N PRO A 12 -4.32 -9.86 -15.67
CA PRO A 12 -3.12 -10.56 -16.09
C PRO A 12 -2.36 -9.72 -17.12
N ASN A 13 -1.04 -9.68 -17.01
CA ASN A 13 -0.11 -8.89 -17.84
C ASN A 13 -0.29 -7.35 -17.79
N GLN A 14 -1.17 -6.85 -16.92
CA GLN A 14 -1.39 -5.41 -16.73
C GLN A 14 -1.00 -4.96 -15.32
N THR A 15 -0.50 -5.88 -14.49
CA THR A 15 -0.13 -5.63 -13.11
C THR A 15 1.39 -5.68 -12.96
N ARG A 16 1.94 -4.73 -12.24
CA ARG A 16 3.29 -4.75 -11.68
C ARG A 16 3.26 -4.30 -10.23
N ALA A 17 4.22 -4.71 -9.44
CA ALA A 17 4.31 -4.38 -8.04
C ALA A 17 5.47 -3.42 -7.76
N ILE A 18 5.29 -2.56 -6.76
CA ILE A 18 6.37 -1.77 -6.19
C ILE A 18 6.42 -2.00 -4.68
N TYR A 19 7.58 -2.35 -4.17
CA TYR A 19 7.89 -2.44 -2.76
C TYR A 19 8.84 -1.30 -2.38
N VAL A 20 8.42 -0.46 -1.44
CA VAL A 20 9.24 0.65 -0.92
C VAL A 20 9.83 0.24 0.41
N ASP A 21 11.15 0.02 0.43
CA ASP A 21 11.91 -0.35 1.61
C ASP A 21 12.43 0.91 2.32
N HIS A 22 11.84 1.22 3.45
CA HIS A 22 12.23 2.38 4.28
C HIS A 22 13.49 2.13 5.13
N GLN A 23 14.03 0.91 5.16
CA GLN A 23 15.21 0.51 5.92
C GLN A 23 15.12 0.83 7.43
N LEU A 24 13.90 1.02 7.97
CA LEU A 24 13.68 1.38 9.37
C LEU A 24 13.71 0.20 10.33
N GLN A 25 13.52 -1.01 9.82
CA GLN A 25 13.47 -2.24 10.62
C GLN A 25 14.35 -3.32 9.98
N GLN A 26 15.02 -4.13 10.79
CA GLN A 26 15.83 -5.26 10.29
C GLN A 26 15.04 -6.25 9.40
N PRO A 27 13.74 -6.54 9.66
CA PRO A 27 12.95 -7.42 8.80
C PRO A 27 12.56 -6.83 7.44
N SER A 28 12.77 -5.55 7.17
CA SER A 28 12.31 -4.90 5.91
C SER A 28 12.91 -5.56 4.66
N ALA A 29 14.16 -6.01 4.73
CA ALA A 29 14.80 -6.74 3.64
C ALA A 29 14.14 -8.11 3.40
N MET A 30 13.77 -8.83 4.47
CA MET A 30 13.05 -10.12 4.38
C MET A 30 11.67 -9.94 3.76
N TRP A 31 10.97 -8.87 4.09
CA TRP A 31 9.66 -8.57 3.47
C TRP A 31 9.80 -8.26 1.99
N GLY A 32 10.85 -7.54 1.59
CA GLY A 32 11.17 -7.31 0.18
C GLY A 32 11.40 -8.61 -0.59
N GLU A 33 12.16 -9.55 0.00
CA GLU A 33 12.40 -10.87 -0.58
C GLU A 33 11.11 -11.70 -0.70
N GLN A 34 10.25 -11.67 0.31
CA GLN A 34 8.94 -12.34 0.27
C GLN A 34 8.04 -11.75 -0.81
N VAL A 35 7.96 -10.41 -0.93
CA VAL A 35 7.20 -9.76 -2.00
C VAL A 35 7.74 -10.18 -3.36
N GLN A 36 9.06 -10.25 -3.52
CA GLN A 36 9.70 -10.67 -4.77
C GLN A 36 9.38 -12.14 -5.11
N GLN A 37 9.44 -13.04 -4.14
CA GLN A 37 9.11 -14.46 -4.33
C GLN A 37 7.64 -14.65 -4.74
N HIS A 38 6.71 -13.99 -4.06
CA HIS A 38 5.29 -14.05 -4.39
C HIS A 38 4.99 -13.42 -5.77
N ALA A 39 5.58 -12.29 -6.09
CA ALA A 39 5.43 -11.65 -7.39
C ALA A 39 5.98 -12.55 -8.52
N GLN A 40 7.12 -13.19 -8.29
CA GLN A 40 7.71 -14.12 -9.24
C GLN A 40 6.80 -15.34 -9.47
N HIS A 41 6.23 -15.91 -8.39
CA HIS A 41 5.28 -17.01 -8.49
C HIS A 41 4.02 -16.65 -9.29
N LEU A 42 3.58 -15.41 -9.18
CA LEU A 42 2.43 -14.86 -9.92
C LEU A 42 2.83 -14.29 -11.31
N SER A 43 4.09 -14.40 -11.71
CA SER A 43 4.62 -13.81 -12.94
C SER A 43 4.41 -12.30 -13.05
N ILE A 44 4.44 -11.59 -11.90
CA ILE A 44 4.29 -10.13 -11.82
C ILE A 44 5.68 -9.48 -11.75
N PRO A 45 5.99 -8.49 -12.59
CA PRO A 45 7.18 -7.66 -12.44
C PRO A 45 7.13 -6.89 -11.12
N VAL A 46 8.24 -6.87 -10.37
CA VAL A 46 8.35 -6.14 -9.11
C VAL A 46 9.53 -5.17 -9.15
N ILE A 47 9.30 -3.97 -8.64
CA ILE A 47 10.33 -2.96 -8.38
C ILE A 47 10.54 -2.89 -6.87
N ILE A 48 11.78 -2.99 -6.42
CA ILE A 48 12.16 -2.76 -5.02
C ILE A 48 12.89 -1.42 -4.97
N GLN A 49 12.24 -0.42 -4.36
CA GLN A 49 12.81 0.92 -4.19
C GLN A 49 13.24 1.11 -2.74
N LYS A 50 14.54 1.22 -2.52
CA LYS A 50 15.06 1.62 -1.20
C LYS A 50 14.97 3.13 -1.07
N VAL A 51 14.47 3.61 0.07
CA VAL A 51 14.38 5.02 0.40
C VAL A 51 15.06 5.28 1.74
N GLN A 52 15.68 6.45 1.87
CA GLN A 52 16.20 6.92 3.15
C GLN A 52 15.14 7.79 3.80
N VAL A 53 14.93 7.61 5.10
CA VAL A 53 14.03 8.42 5.91
C VAL A 53 14.89 9.19 6.91
N ASP A 54 14.84 10.50 6.85
CA ASP A 54 15.61 11.36 7.74
C ASP A 54 15.09 11.32 9.17
N VAL A 55 15.95 11.73 10.12
CA VAL A 55 15.60 11.78 11.54
C VAL A 55 14.60 12.92 11.78
N GLY A 56 13.43 12.57 12.36
CA GLY A 56 12.36 13.54 12.64
C GLY A 56 11.02 12.84 12.85
N ASN A 57 9.95 13.39 12.29
CA ASN A 57 8.66 12.72 12.26
C ASN A 57 8.71 11.56 11.25
N LEU A 58 9.24 10.41 11.71
CA LEU A 58 9.53 9.23 10.88
C LEU A 58 8.34 8.76 10.06
N GLU A 59 7.14 8.78 10.63
CA GLU A 59 5.92 8.31 9.95
C GLU A 59 5.57 9.22 8.76
N GLN A 60 5.59 10.54 8.98
CA GLN A 60 5.28 11.51 7.93
C GLN A 60 6.33 11.47 6.82
N GLN A 61 7.61 11.38 7.18
CA GLN A 61 8.71 11.31 6.21
C GLN A 61 8.71 9.99 5.44
N ALA A 62 8.47 8.86 6.10
CA ALA A 62 8.32 7.57 5.46
C ALA A 62 7.14 7.57 4.47
N ARG A 63 6.02 8.18 4.86
CA ARG A 63 4.87 8.36 3.96
C ARG A 63 5.23 9.22 2.75
N GLN A 64 5.90 10.34 2.96
CA GLN A 64 6.32 11.24 1.87
C GLN A 64 7.29 10.53 0.90
N ALA A 65 8.32 9.86 1.43
CA ALA A 65 9.28 9.10 0.64
C ALA A 65 8.59 7.99 -0.19
N ARG A 66 7.60 7.33 0.39
CA ARG A 66 6.79 6.32 -0.30
C ARG A 66 6.02 6.90 -1.48
N TYR A 67 5.34 8.02 -1.30
CA TYR A 67 4.59 8.66 -2.39
C TYR A 67 5.52 9.21 -3.48
N GLN A 68 6.69 9.72 -3.13
CA GLN A 68 7.72 10.13 -4.10
C GLN A 68 8.21 8.93 -4.92
N ALA A 69 8.46 7.79 -4.27
CA ALA A 69 8.84 6.56 -4.97
C ALA A 69 7.74 6.10 -5.95
N TYR A 70 6.47 6.15 -5.55
CA TYR A 70 5.35 5.83 -6.43
C TYR A 70 5.31 6.76 -7.63
N GLN A 71 5.43 8.07 -7.42
CA GLN A 71 5.40 9.07 -8.50
C GLN A 71 6.54 8.89 -9.50
N GLN A 72 7.74 8.51 -9.03
CA GLN A 72 8.89 8.26 -9.90
C GLN A 72 8.70 7.04 -10.82
N HIS A 73 7.96 6.04 -10.37
CA HIS A 73 7.82 4.78 -11.08
C HIS A 73 6.50 4.63 -11.83
N LEU A 74 5.46 5.40 -11.46
CA LEU A 74 4.15 5.34 -12.09
C LEU A 74 4.18 5.97 -13.47
N GLN A 75 3.66 5.27 -14.46
CA GLN A 75 3.51 5.79 -15.83
C GLN A 75 2.16 6.50 -15.97
N SER A 76 2.04 7.36 -16.98
CA SER A 76 0.85 8.23 -17.18
C SER A 76 -0.47 7.47 -17.39
N ASN A 77 -0.40 6.19 -17.81
CA ASN A 77 -1.56 5.33 -18.05
C ASN A 77 -1.78 4.31 -16.94
N GLU A 78 -1.08 4.43 -15.83
CA GLU A 78 -1.15 3.49 -14.71
C GLU A 78 -1.93 4.06 -13.53
N ILE A 79 -2.53 3.17 -12.77
CA ILE A 79 -3.25 3.45 -11.53
C ILE A 79 -2.48 2.83 -10.37
N LEU A 80 -2.25 3.61 -9.32
CA LEU A 80 -1.69 3.12 -8.07
C LEU A 80 -2.77 2.41 -7.25
N VAL A 81 -2.61 1.12 -7.00
CA VAL A 81 -3.56 0.33 -6.20
C VAL A 81 -2.97 0.09 -4.81
N LEU A 82 -3.71 0.48 -3.76
CA LEU A 82 -3.27 0.37 -2.37
C LEU A 82 -4.25 -0.47 -1.55
N ALA A 83 -3.71 -1.31 -0.66
CA ALA A 83 -4.48 -2.24 0.18
C ALA A 83 -4.99 -1.60 1.50
N HIS A 84 -5.21 -0.29 1.54
CA HIS A 84 -5.82 0.35 2.71
C HIS A 84 -7.20 -0.25 2.99
N HIS A 85 -7.50 -0.47 4.26
CA HIS A 85 -8.73 -1.10 4.73
C HIS A 85 -9.43 -0.27 5.81
N GLN A 86 -10.47 -0.81 6.41
CA GLN A 86 -11.34 -0.09 7.37
C GLN A 86 -10.57 0.49 8.58
N GLN A 87 -9.61 -0.26 9.11
CA GLN A 87 -8.81 0.20 10.26
C GLN A 87 -7.91 1.37 9.87
N ASP A 88 -7.27 1.34 8.69
CA ASP A 88 -6.48 2.48 8.19
C ASP A 88 -7.34 3.72 8.02
N GLN A 89 -8.60 3.55 7.61
CA GLN A 89 -9.57 4.62 7.51
C GLN A 89 -9.87 5.23 8.89
N ALA A 90 -10.14 4.38 9.88
CA ALA A 90 -10.41 4.83 11.24
C ALA A 90 -9.21 5.58 11.85
N GLU A 91 -8.01 5.04 11.69
CA GLU A 91 -6.76 5.69 12.12
C GLU A 91 -6.56 7.05 11.44
N THR A 92 -6.81 7.14 10.14
CA THR A 92 -6.72 8.41 9.39
C THR A 92 -7.68 9.45 9.93
N VAL A 93 -8.93 9.08 10.22
CA VAL A 93 -9.92 9.98 10.80
C VAL A 93 -9.51 10.45 12.19
N LEU A 94 -9.06 9.52 13.05
CA LEU A 94 -8.60 9.84 14.40
C LEU A 94 -7.40 10.79 14.41
N LEU A 95 -6.38 10.51 13.58
CA LEU A 95 -5.21 11.38 13.47
C LEU A 95 -5.59 12.80 13.03
N ARG A 96 -6.53 12.94 12.11
CA ARG A 96 -7.03 14.23 11.67
C ARG A 96 -7.81 14.97 12.75
N LEU A 97 -8.64 14.25 13.52
CA LEU A 97 -9.33 14.80 14.68
C LEU A 97 -8.33 15.36 15.70
N PHE A 98 -7.32 14.59 16.07
CA PHE A 98 -6.32 15.00 17.05
C PHE A 98 -5.41 16.13 16.56
N SER A 99 -5.19 16.26 15.25
CA SER A 99 -4.42 17.37 14.68
C SER A 99 -5.22 18.68 14.53
N GLY A 100 -6.46 18.74 15.03
CA GLY A 100 -7.31 19.93 14.99
C GLY A 100 -7.82 20.28 13.59
N ALA A 101 -7.88 19.29 12.69
CA ALA A 101 -8.45 19.49 11.37
C ALA A 101 -9.92 19.87 11.49
N GLY A 102 -10.33 20.97 10.86
CA GLY A 102 -11.74 21.37 10.76
C GLY A 102 -12.57 20.35 9.99
N VAL A 103 -13.89 20.54 9.93
CA VAL A 103 -14.83 19.58 9.31
C VAL A 103 -14.41 19.16 7.91
N ASN A 104 -13.86 20.06 7.11
CA ASN A 104 -13.34 19.73 5.78
C ASN A 104 -12.05 18.91 5.81
N GLY A 105 -11.27 18.99 6.88
CA GLY A 105 -10.05 18.21 7.11
C GLY A 105 -10.32 16.78 7.62
N LEU A 106 -11.53 16.52 8.11
CA LEU A 106 -11.98 15.19 8.58
C LEU A 106 -12.37 14.26 7.43
N ALA A 107 -12.39 14.76 6.20
CA ALA A 107 -12.69 13.92 5.04
C ALA A 107 -11.79 12.67 5.01
N ALA A 108 -12.40 11.53 5.16
CA ALA A 108 -11.74 10.23 5.14
C ALA A 108 -11.04 9.96 3.80
N MET A 109 -10.23 8.90 3.71
CA MET A 109 -9.68 8.47 2.42
C MET A 109 -10.84 8.09 1.49
N GLN A 110 -10.67 8.37 0.20
CA GLN A 110 -11.63 7.97 -0.83
C GLN A 110 -11.19 6.65 -1.48
N GLN A 111 -12.14 5.85 -1.96
CA GLN A 111 -11.83 4.64 -2.72
C GLN A 111 -11.00 4.97 -3.97
N VAL A 112 -11.39 6.03 -4.68
CA VAL A 112 -10.62 6.58 -5.80
C VAL A 112 -10.26 8.02 -5.47
N ASP A 113 -8.98 8.35 -5.60
CA ASP A 113 -8.44 9.67 -5.25
C ASP A 113 -7.41 10.08 -6.31
N ILE A 114 -7.25 11.38 -6.53
CA ILE A 114 -6.21 11.92 -7.41
C ILE A 114 -5.28 12.78 -6.57
N ARG A 115 -4.00 12.41 -6.54
CA ARG A 115 -2.95 13.15 -5.82
C ARG A 115 -1.72 13.29 -6.69
N GLN A 116 -1.23 14.52 -6.84
CA GLN A 116 0.00 14.79 -7.58
C GLN A 116 0.01 14.10 -8.95
N ASP A 117 -1.10 14.20 -9.68
CA ASP A 117 -1.33 13.58 -10.99
C ASP A 117 -1.35 12.03 -11.00
N MET A 118 -1.34 11.39 -9.84
CA MET A 118 -1.54 9.95 -9.70
C MET A 118 -3.00 9.63 -9.38
N THR A 119 -3.59 8.72 -10.13
CA THR A 119 -4.85 8.09 -9.76
C THR A 119 -4.58 6.96 -8.78
N ILE A 120 -5.20 7.03 -7.61
CA ILE A 120 -5.05 6.05 -6.53
C ILE A 120 -6.36 5.32 -6.33
N TRP A 121 -6.32 3.99 -6.33
CA TRP A 121 -7.48 3.15 -6.05
C TRP A 121 -7.24 2.29 -4.79
N ARG A 122 -8.23 2.25 -3.89
CA ARG A 122 -8.21 1.51 -2.62
C ARG A 122 -9.40 0.53 -2.56
N PRO A 123 -9.29 -0.62 -3.25
CA PRO A 123 -10.42 -1.55 -3.35
C PRO A 123 -10.87 -2.16 -2.02
N PHE A 124 -9.99 -2.18 -1.01
CA PHE A 124 -10.27 -2.78 0.30
C PHE A 124 -10.75 -1.79 1.36
N LEU A 125 -10.98 -0.52 1.00
CA LEU A 125 -11.21 0.54 1.98
C LEU A 125 -12.40 0.28 2.91
N ASP A 126 -13.42 -0.42 2.42
CA ASP A 126 -14.63 -0.77 3.17
C ASP A 126 -14.59 -2.19 3.76
N LEU A 127 -13.48 -2.91 3.60
CA LEU A 127 -13.31 -4.24 4.13
C LEU A 127 -12.65 -4.22 5.51
N SER A 128 -13.13 -5.09 6.41
CA SER A 128 -12.48 -5.29 7.69
C SER A 128 -11.22 -6.16 7.55
N ARG A 129 -10.32 -6.05 8.52
CA ARG A 129 -9.10 -6.88 8.59
C ARG A 129 -9.44 -8.37 8.66
N GLU A 130 -10.53 -8.72 9.35
CA GLU A 130 -11.02 -10.10 9.48
C GLU A 130 -11.49 -10.67 8.14
N GLN A 131 -12.21 -9.86 7.35
CA GLN A 131 -12.63 -10.27 5.99
C GLN A 131 -11.44 -10.51 5.07
N ILE A 132 -10.45 -9.62 5.09
CA ILE A 132 -9.21 -9.75 4.31
C ILE A 132 -8.45 -11.01 4.75
N ALA A 133 -8.33 -11.27 6.06
CA ALA A 133 -7.67 -12.45 6.60
C ALA A 133 -8.40 -13.75 6.18
N ALA A 134 -9.72 -13.77 6.26
CA ALA A 134 -10.53 -14.91 5.86
C ALA A 134 -10.35 -15.23 4.36
N TRP A 135 -10.32 -14.23 3.51
CA TRP A 135 -10.08 -14.42 2.07
C TRP A 135 -8.64 -14.86 1.78
N SER A 136 -7.66 -14.31 2.48
CA SER A 136 -6.27 -14.74 2.36
C SER A 136 -6.09 -16.21 2.71
N ALA A 137 -6.74 -16.67 3.77
CA ALA A 137 -6.72 -18.07 4.19
C ALA A 137 -7.36 -19.01 3.14
N GLN A 138 -8.44 -18.59 2.49
CA GLN A 138 -9.09 -19.38 1.41
C GLN A 138 -8.20 -19.55 0.20
N ILE A 139 -7.36 -18.55 -0.10
CA ILE A 139 -6.44 -18.58 -1.25
C ILE A 139 -5.14 -19.35 -0.91
N GLY A 140 -4.89 -19.61 0.37
CA GLY A 140 -3.72 -20.40 0.82
C GLY A 140 -2.41 -19.61 0.85
N PHE A 141 -2.48 -18.28 0.97
CA PHE A 141 -1.30 -17.45 1.20
C PHE A 141 -1.00 -17.30 2.69
N ASP A 142 0.22 -17.67 3.08
CA ASP A 142 0.78 -17.26 4.36
C ASP A 142 1.07 -15.76 4.31
N TYR A 143 0.43 -14.99 5.20
CA TYR A 143 0.71 -13.57 5.34
C TYR A 143 1.50 -13.31 6.62
N VAL A 144 2.42 -12.38 6.52
CA VAL A 144 3.17 -11.89 7.68
C VAL A 144 2.21 -11.10 8.56
N THR A 145 2.08 -11.51 9.81
CA THR A 145 1.40 -10.72 10.85
C THR A 145 2.45 -9.84 11.51
N ASP A 146 2.25 -8.53 11.48
CA ASP A 146 3.01 -7.58 12.30
C ASP A 146 2.66 -7.73 13.78
#